data_90c94677e0f186efe6dc805351bba5ec
#
_entry.id   90c94677e0f186efe6dc805351bba5ec
#
_cell.length_a   1.000
_cell.length_b   1.000
_cell.length_c   1.000
_cell.angle_alpha   90.00
_cell.angle_beta   90.00
_cell.angle_gamma   90.00
#
_symmetry.space_group_name_H-M   'P 1'
#
loop_
_entity.id
_entity.type
_entity.pdbx_description
1 polymer ?
#
loop_
_entity_poly.entity_id
_entity_poly.type
_entity_poly.pdbx_seq_one_letter_code
_entity_poly.pdbx_strand_id
1 'polypeptide(L)'
;MIGPTAQALAAQHPPADHPIPRLVRDLASGRLVPRWLNGTGGLTVAEARPDGDGFVRYLKWSPRRSKESLWDEAERLRWLEHHSDHPVPKVLDYVDEGGAEVLVTSALQGESAVAEHWKEHPESAIKAIAVGLRRLHSLPTDDCPFQWTAQERIAEISAVNAHPGTKPTQLAQLASAIPDVDRTVICHGDPCAPNTLIHPSGQFLAHVDLGRLGLADRWADLAVASMALEWNYGANAEHRALFWDTYGVEPDEERIKFYRDLWNAE
;
A
#
# COMPACT_ATOMS: atom_id res chain seq x y z
N MET A 1 20.32 -7.76 15.55
CA MET A 1 20.34 -6.43 14.92
C MET A 1 20.25 -6.65 13.42
N ILE A 2 19.04 -6.67 12.89
CA ILE A 2 18.80 -6.66 11.45
C ILE A 2 18.71 -5.19 11.09
N GLY A 3 19.71 -4.71 10.33
CA GLY A 3 19.84 -3.30 9.99
C GLY A 3 18.72 -2.80 9.06
N PRO A 4 18.60 -1.48 8.89
CA PRO A 4 17.53 -0.80 8.14
C PRO A 4 17.72 -0.87 6.62
N THR A 5 18.03 -2.03 6.05
CA THR A 5 18.41 -2.16 4.64
C THR A 5 17.23 -2.32 3.66
N ALA A 6 16.08 -2.80 4.09
CA ALA A 6 14.90 -2.89 3.22
C ALA A 6 14.16 -1.54 3.10
N GLN A 7 14.17 -0.74 4.16
CA GLN A 7 13.50 0.57 4.18
C GLN A 7 14.27 1.68 3.44
N ALA A 8 15.57 1.53 3.24
CA ALA A 8 16.40 2.52 2.54
C ALA A 8 16.16 2.59 1.02
N LEU A 9 15.48 1.60 0.46
CA LEU A 9 15.03 1.57 -0.94
C LEU A 9 13.56 1.94 -1.10
N ALA A 10 12.79 1.98 0.00
CA ALA A 10 11.40 2.37 -0.02
C ALA A 10 11.30 3.89 -0.11
N ALA A 11 10.63 4.32 -1.12
CA ALA A 11 10.01 5.61 -1.37
C ALA A 11 10.54 6.81 -0.60
N GLN A 12 11.10 7.75 -1.31
CA GLN A 12 11.59 9.02 -0.79
C GLN A 12 10.69 10.17 -1.25
N HIS A 13 10.57 11.20 -0.43
CA HIS A 13 10.07 12.48 -0.92
C HIS A 13 11.11 13.08 -1.87
N PRO A 14 10.83 13.14 -3.18
CA PRO A 14 11.77 13.72 -4.12
C PRO A 14 11.91 15.23 -3.86
N PRO A 15 13.06 15.85 -4.19
CA PRO A 15 13.19 17.29 -4.14
C PRO A 15 12.18 17.96 -5.09
N ALA A 16 11.80 19.20 -4.80
CA ALA A 16 10.77 19.92 -5.55
C ALA A 16 11.09 20.12 -7.04
N ASP A 17 12.36 20.09 -7.40
CA ASP A 17 12.89 20.19 -8.77
C ASP A 17 13.18 18.83 -9.43
N HIS A 18 12.71 17.73 -8.81
CA HIS A 18 12.89 16.40 -9.38
C HIS A 18 12.34 16.33 -10.81
N PRO A 19 13.10 15.76 -11.77
CA PRO A 19 12.66 15.69 -13.15
C PRO A 19 11.35 14.90 -13.30
N ILE A 20 10.35 15.54 -13.87
CA ILE A 20 9.05 14.90 -14.15
C ILE A 20 9.09 14.33 -15.58
N PRO A 21 8.74 13.04 -15.77
CA PRO A 21 8.69 12.43 -17.09
C PRO A 21 7.81 13.21 -18.08
N ARG A 22 8.19 13.20 -19.36
CA ARG A 22 7.45 13.93 -20.39
C ARG A 22 6.00 13.50 -20.46
N LEU A 23 5.73 12.21 -20.46
CA LEU A 23 4.37 11.65 -20.53
C LEU A 23 3.47 12.20 -19.39
N VAL A 24 4.00 12.36 -18.18
CA VAL A 24 3.27 12.99 -17.06
C VAL A 24 2.97 14.45 -17.32
N ARG A 25 3.95 15.20 -17.87
CA ARG A 25 3.75 16.62 -18.20
C ARG A 25 2.73 16.83 -19.31
N ASP A 26 2.72 15.94 -20.32
CA ASP A 26 1.80 16.03 -21.47
C ASP A 26 0.33 15.73 -21.04
N LEU A 27 0.13 14.95 -19.97
CA LEU A 27 -1.19 14.64 -19.39
C LEU A 27 -1.69 15.69 -18.39
N ALA A 28 -0.80 16.56 -17.91
CA ALA A 28 -1.14 17.55 -16.89
C ALA A 28 -1.69 18.85 -17.50
N SER A 29 -2.58 19.51 -16.76
CA SER A 29 -3.14 20.80 -17.12
C SER A 29 -2.69 21.93 -16.18
N GLY A 30 -2.13 21.58 -15.02
CA GLY A 30 -1.76 22.52 -13.96
C GLY A 30 -0.33 22.32 -13.46
N ARG A 31 -0.02 22.99 -12.35
CA ARG A 31 1.29 22.91 -11.71
C ARG A 31 1.49 21.52 -11.10
N LEU A 32 2.58 20.87 -11.47
CA LEU A 32 2.98 19.56 -10.98
C LEU A 32 3.92 19.66 -9.76
N VAL A 33 3.70 18.80 -8.78
CA VAL A 33 4.49 18.69 -7.55
C VAL A 33 4.90 17.23 -7.35
N PRO A 34 6.19 16.88 -7.48
CA PRO A 34 6.67 15.53 -7.15
C PRO A 34 6.36 15.20 -5.69
N ARG A 35 5.81 14.01 -5.43
CA ARG A 35 5.37 13.62 -4.09
C ARG A 35 6.09 12.41 -3.55
N TRP A 36 6.33 11.41 -4.40
CA TRP A 36 6.84 10.13 -3.97
C TRP A 36 7.65 9.45 -5.06
N LEU A 37 8.82 8.94 -4.73
CA LEU A 37 9.69 8.17 -5.61
C LEU A 37 9.86 6.78 -5.00
N ASN A 38 9.40 5.74 -5.68
CA ASN A 38 9.56 4.38 -5.19
C ASN A 38 10.93 3.77 -5.54
N GLY A 39 11.29 2.68 -4.87
CA GLY A 39 12.59 2.01 -5.06
C GLY A 39 12.78 1.38 -6.45
N THR A 40 11.72 1.23 -7.23
CA THR A 40 11.74 0.69 -8.60
C THR A 40 11.85 1.78 -9.67
N GLY A 41 11.92 3.04 -9.25
CA GLY A 41 12.04 4.21 -10.11
C GLY A 41 10.71 4.81 -10.55
N GLY A 42 9.58 4.34 -10.01
CA GLY A 42 8.27 4.95 -10.22
C GLY A 42 8.14 6.29 -9.48
N LEU A 43 7.42 7.24 -10.07
CA LEU A 43 7.22 8.59 -9.54
C LEU A 43 5.74 8.91 -9.40
N THR A 44 5.32 9.32 -8.21
CA THR A 44 3.99 9.91 -7.99
C THR A 44 4.08 11.43 -7.96
N VAL A 45 3.26 12.07 -8.77
CA VAL A 45 3.19 13.52 -8.93
C VAL A 45 1.78 13.98 -8.61
N ALA A 46 1.64 15.05 -7.82
CA ALA A 46 0.36 15.70 -7.59
C ALA A 46 0.20 16.88 -8.54
N GLU A 47 -1.00 17.08 -9.08
CA GLU A 47 -1.37 18.28 -9.80
C GLU A 47 -2.13 19.24 -8.87
N ALA A 48 -1.57 20.41 -8.68
CA ALA A 48 -2.11 21.43 -7.78
C ALA A 48 -3.41 22.04 -8.31
N ARG A 49 -4.31 22.45 -7.42
CA ARG A 49 -5.48 23.25 -7.77
C ARG A 49 -5.07 24.61 -8.32
N PRO A 50 -5.88 25.21 -9.18
CA PRO A 50 -5.60 26.55 -9.73
C PRO A 50 -5.52 27.66 -8.64
N ASP A 51 -6.29 27.52 -7.57
CA ASP A 51 -6.29 28.42 -6.40
C ASP A 51 -5.08 28.20 -5.47
N GLY A 52 -4.32 27.12 -5.71
CA GLY A 52 -3.13 26.76 -4.94
C GLY A 52 -3.41 26.01 -3.64
N ASP A 53 -4.68 25.80 -3.29
CA ASP A 53 -5.07 25.06 -2.07
C ASP A 53 -5.39 23.60 -2.36
N GLY A 54 -4.39 22.74 -2.14
CA GLY A 54 -4.50 21.30 -2.33
C GLY A 54 -4.27 20.83 -3.77
N PHE A 55 -4.75 19.60 -4.03
CA PHE A 55 -4.53 18.90 -5.29
C PHE A 55 -5.87 18.48 -5.93
N VAL A 56 -5.88 18.37 -7.27
CA VAL A 56 -7.04 17.88 -8.04
C VAL A 56 -6.90 16.41 -8.37
N ARG A 57 -5.67 15.96 -8.66
CA ARG A 57 -5.38 14.58 -9.04
C ARG A 57 -3.93 14.20 -8.77
N TYR A 58 -3.69 12.90 -8.79
CA TYR A 58 -2.36 12.30 -8.72
C TYR A 58 -2.08 11.57 -10.03
N LEU A 59 -0.83 11.65 -10.48
CA LEU A 59 -0.31 10.93 -11.63
C LEU A 59 0.82 10.02 -11.13
N LYS A 60 0.59 8.72 -11.13
CA LYS A 60 1.63 7.73 -10.87
C LYS A 60 2.27 7.36 -12.21
N TRP A 61 3.57 7.49 -12.33
CA TRP A 61 4.35 7.06 -13.47
C TRP A 61 5.24 5.88 -13.08
N SER A 62 5.29 4.86 -13.93
CA SER A 62 6.16 3.72 -13.73
C SER A 62 6.83 3.33 -15.06
N PRO A 63 8.16 3.06 -15.09
CA PRO A 63 8.77 2.47 -16.26
C PRO A 63 8.25 1.03 -16.44
N ARG A 64 7.96 0.61 -17.67
CA ARG A 64 7.39 -0.73 -17.98
C ARG A 64 8.25 -1.92 -17.48
N ARG A 65 9.48 -1.68 -17.09
CA ARG A 65 10.37 -2.68 -16.47
C ARG A 65 10.23 -2.77 -14.95
N SER A 66 9.35 -1.96 -14.36
CA SER A 66 9.04 -2.04 -12.94
C SER A 66 8.30 -3.35 -12.64
N LYS A 67 8.49 -3.85 -11.42
CA LYS A 67 7.68 -4.96 -10.89
C LYS A 67 6.24 -4.54 -10.57
N GLU A 68 5.98 -3.24 -10.48
CA GLU A 68 4.67 -2.68 -10.18
C GLU A 68 3.95 -2.36 -11.48
N SER A 69 2.79 -2.99 -11.67
CA SER A 69 1.88 -2.73 -12.79
C SER A 69 0.85 -1.69 -12.36
N LEU A 70 0.87 -0.52 -13.00
CA LEU A 70 -0.15 0.49 -12.76
C LEU A 70 -1.49 0.10 -13.40
N TRP A 71 -1.47 -0.79 -14.40
CA TRP A 71 -2.68 -1.42 -14.92
C TRP A 71 -3.39 -2.23 -13.83
N ASP A 72 -2.65 -3.06 -13.10
CA ASP A 72 -3.21 -3.87 -12.03
C ASP A 72 -3.82 -3.01 -10.93
N GLU A 73 -3.20 -1.90 -10.58
CA GLU A 73 -3.77 -0.94 -9.62
C GLU A 73 -5.06 -0.31 -10.17
N ALA A 74 -5.06 0.11 -11.44
CA ALA A 74 -6.23 0.70 -12.07
C ALA A 74 -7.44 -0.26 -12.10
N GLU A 75 -7.20 -1.54 -12.42
CA GLU A 75 -8.25 -2.57 -12.44
C GLU A 75 -8.83 -2.81 -11.03
N ARG A 76 -7.99 -2.90 -10.01
CA ARG A 76 -8.40 -3.10 -8.62
C ARG A 76 -9.17 -1.90 -8.07
N LEU A 77 -8.72 -0.68 -8.35
CA LEU A 77 -9.43 0.55 -7.96
C LEU A 77 -10.81 0.63 -8.62
N ARG A 78 -10.91 0.35 -9.92
CA ARG A 78 -12.19 0.34 -10.67
C ARG A 78 -13.12 -0.72 -10.13
N TRP A 79 -12.61 -1.93 -9.89
CA TRP A 79 -13.40 -3.00 -9.33
C TRP A 79 -13.96 -2.62 -7.96
N LEU A 80 -13.12 -2.10 -7.07
CA LEU A 80 -13.54 -1.73 -5.71
C LEU A 80 -14.57 -0.58 -5.71
N GLU A 81 -14.39 0.42 -6.60
CA GLU A 81 -15.37 1.52 -6.78
C GLU A 81 -16.75 1.00 -7.22
N HIS A 82 -16.81 -0.05 -8.05
CA HIS A 82 -18.06 -0.59 -8.58
C HIS A 82 -18.75 -1.61 -7.65
N HIS A 83 -17.99 -2.32 -6.83
CA HIS A 83 -18.49 -3.43 -6.02
C HIS A 83 -18.58 -3.11 -4.52
N SER A 84 -18.19 -1.92 -4.10
CA SER A 84 -18.25 -1.55 -2.68
C SER A 84 -18.39 -0.04 -2.47
N ASP A 85 -18.68 0.33 -1.21
CA ASP A 85 -18.63 1.71 -0.73
C ASP A 85 -17.29 2.02 -0.01
N HIS A 86 -16.29 1.14 -0.16
CA HIS A 86 -14.97 1.37 0.43
C HIS A 86 -14.29 2.56 -0.26
N PRO A 87 -13.89 3.60 0.48
CA PRO A 87 -13.38 4.81 -0.13
C PRO A 87 -11.97 4.60 -0.68
N VAL A 88 -11.82 4.88 -1.98
CA VAL A 88 -10.56 4.85 -2.73
C VAL A 88 -10.51 6.00 -3.73
N PRO A 89 -9.35 6.37 -4.25
CA PRO A 89 -9.26 7.31 -5.37
C PRO A 89 -9.96 6.76 -6.62
N LYS A 90 -10.66 7.63 -7.34
CA LYS A 90 -11.25 7.27 -8.64
C LYS A 90 -10.18 7.24 -9.72
N VAL A 91 -10.20 6.23 -10.56
CA VAL A 91 -9.37 6.18 -11.77
C VAL A 91 -9.95 7.17 -12.78
N LEU A 92 -9.16 8.17 -13.15
CA LEU A 92 -9.53 9.19 -14.13
C LEU A 92 -8.99 8.84 -15.51
N ASP A 93 -7.78 8.27 -15.58
CA ASP A 93 -7.15 7.88 -16.84
C ASP A 93 -6.07 6.82 -16.59
N TYR A 94 -5.74 6.07 -17.65
CA TYR A 94 -4.60 5.15 -17.69
C TYR A 94 -3.98 5.21 -19.09
N VAL A 95 -2.68 5.44 -19.14
CA VAL A 95 -1.92 5.54 -20.38
C VAL A 95 -0.73 4.59 -20.34
N ASP A 96 -0.57 3.77 -21.38
CA ASP A 96 0.58 2.91 -21.61
C ASP A 96 1.25 3.30 -22.91
N GLU A 97 2.31 4.07 -22.83
CA GLU A 97 3.00 4.65 -24.00
C GLU A 97 4.50 4.80 -23.76
N GLY A 98 5.28 4.63 -24.83
CA GLY A 98 6.71 4.94 -24.80
C GLY A 98 7.56 4.08 -23.86
N GLY A 99 7.04 2.92 -23.45
CA GLY A 99 7.74 2.02 -22.52
C GLY A 99 7.54 2.42 -21.05
N ALA A 100 6.49 3.19 -20.75
CA ALA A 100 6.08 3.57 -19.40
C ALA A 100 4.55 3.55 -19.28
N GLU A 101 4.09 3.44 -18.05
CA GLU A 101 2.68 3.53 -17.68
C GLU A 101 2.44 4.81 -16.87
N VAL A 102 1.25 5.40 -17.00
CA VAL A 102 0.76 6.47 -16.13
C VAL A 102 -0.66 6.15 -15.69
N LEU A 103 -0.87 6.09 -14.39
CA LEU A 103 -2.20 6.01 -13.79
C LEU A 103 -2.56 7.39 -13.20
N VAL A 104 -3.70 7.92 -13.64
CA VAL A 104 -4.24 9.19 -13.14
C VAL A 104 -5.42 8.91 -12.22
N THR A 105 -5.35 9.40 -10.98
CA THR A 105 -6.40 9.22 -9.98
C THR A 105 -6.86 10.55 -9.40
N SER A 106 -8.11 10.60 -8.91
CA SER A 106 -8.62 11.76 -8.18
C SER A 106 -7.84 11.99 -6.88
N ALA A 107 -7.63 13.24 -6.50
CA ALA A 107 -7.14 13.56 -5.17
C ALA A 107 -8.26 13.47 -4.13
N LEU A 108 -7.93 12.95 -2.95
CA LEU A 108 -8.79 12.90 -1.80
C LEU A 108 -8.37 13.96 -0.77
N GLN A 109 -9.32 14.51 -0.04
CA GLN A 109 -9.09 15.57 0.96
C GLN A 109 -8.69 14.98 2.31
N GLY A 110 -7.45 14.49 2.39
CA GLY A 110 -6.88 13.92 3.60
C GLY A 110 -5.37 13.84 3.49
N GLU A 111 -4.75 13.44 4.58
CA GLU A 111 -3.31 13.28 4.69
C GLU A 111 -2.94 11.82 4.93
N SER A 112 -1.77 11.42 4.44
CA SER A 112 -1.22 10.11 4.78
C SER A 112 -1.04 9.96 6.28
N ALA A 113 -1.30 8.78 6.82
CA ALA A 113 -1.11 8.48 8.24
C ALA A 113 0.32 8.76 8.75
N VAL A 114 1.30 8.86 7.86
CA VAL A 114 2.68 9.22 8.21
C VAL A 114 3.00 10.71 8.02
N ALA A 115 2.01 11.56 7.74
CA ALA A 115 2.20 13.01 7.78
C ALA A 115 2.63 13.46 9.19
N GLU A 116 3.41 14.55 9.26
CA GLU A 116 4.00 15.02 10.53
C GLU A 116 2.97 15.20 11.62
N HIS A 117 1.84 15.82 11.28
CA HIS A 117 0.71 15.97 12.21
C HIS A 117 0.26 14.64 12.83
N TRP A 118 0.17 13.57 12.03
CA TRP A 118 -0.28 12.25 12.53
C TRP A 118 0.80 11.50 13.29
N LYS A 119 2.07 11.77 13.03
CA LYS A 119 3.18 11.27 13.88
C LYS A 119 3.15 11.87 15.27
N GLU A 120 2.69 13.10 15.39
CA GLU A 120 2.46 13.77 16.69
C GLU A 120 1.20 13.28 17.41
N HIS A 121 0.28 12.63 16.65
CA HIS A 121 -0.99 12.09 17.15
C HIS A 121 -1.14 10.59 16.80
N PRO A 122 -0.21 9.72 17.23
CA PRO A 122 -0.11 8.33 16.79
C PRO A 122 -1.36 7.49 17.10
N GLU A 123 -2.03 7.73 18.22
CA GLU A 123 -3.24 6.99 18.58
C GLU A 123 -4.37 7.18 17.54
N SER A 124 -4.55 8.39 17.03
CA SER A 124 -5.53 8.68 16.00
C SER A 124 -5.19 7.99 14.70
N ALA A 125 -3.91 8.02 14.30
CA ALA A 125 -3.42 7.35 13.11
C ALA A 125 -3.59 5.82 13.20
N ILE A 126 -3.22 5.23 14.34
CA ILE A 126 -3.35 3.78 14.58
C ILE A 126 -4.81 3.34 14.53
N LYS A 127 -5.72 4.10 15.15
CA LYS A 127 -7.16 3.83 15.07
C LYS A 127 -7.67 3.92 13.63
N ALA A 128 -7.26 4.94 12.87
CA ALA A 128 -7.67 5.09 11.48
C ALA A 128 -7.19 3.93 10.62
N ILE A 129 -5.94 3.49 10.76
CA ILE A 129 -5.39 2.32 10.06
C ILE A 129 -6.18 1.05 10.40
N ALA A 130 -6.40 0.77 11.67
CA ALA A 130 -7.13 -0.43 12.12
C ALA A 130 -8.59 -0.42 11.63
N VAL A 131 -9.28 0.72 11.71
CA VAL A 131 -10.66 0.89 11.22
C VAL A 131 -10.73 0.71 9.71
N GLY A 132 -9.78 1.29 8.97
CA GLY A 132 -9.69 1.17 7.52
C GLY A 132 -9.54 -0.28 7.07
N LEU A 133 -8.60 -1.02 7.65
CA LEU A 133 -8.41 -2.44 7.36
C LEU A 133 -9.62 -3.28 7.76
N ARG A 134 -10.20 -3.05 8.94
CA ARG A 134 -11.41 -3.76 9.35
C ARG A 134 -12.57 -3.53 8.36
N ARG A 135 -12.73 -2.31 7.86
CA ARG A 135 -13.74 -1.97 6.86
C ARG A 135 -13.50 -2.72 5.53
N LEU A 136 -12.26 -2.70 5.03
CA LEU A 136 -11.88 -3.43 3.82
C LEU A 136 -12.11 -4.93 3.97
N HIS A 137 -11.64 -5.52 5.08
CA HIS A 137 -11.77 -6.95 5.38
C HIS A 137 -13.22 -7.40 5.70
N SER A 138 -14.14 -6.46 5.81
CA SER A 138 -15.58 -6.76 6.02
C SER A 138 -16.36 -6.78 4.71
N LEU A 139 -15.75 -6.47 3.58
CA LEU A 139 -16.40 -6.52 2.28
C LEU A 139 -16.71 -7.98 1.88
N PRO A 140 -17.81 -8.20 1.11
CA PRO A 140 -18.08 -9.52 0.52
C PRO A 140 -16.95 -9.97 -0.39
N THR A 141 -16.60 -11.25 -0.34
CA THR A 141 -15.48 -11.84 -1.10
C THR A 141 -15.90 -12.54 -2.39
N ASP A 142 -17.20 -12.82 -2.56
CA ASP A 142 -17.73 -13.74 -3.58
C ASP A 142 -17.41 -13.29 -5.02
N ASP A 143 -17.40 -11.99 -5.29
CA ASP A 143 -17.18 -11.43 -6.62
C ASP A 143 -15.77 -10.84 -6.81
N CYS A 144 -14.84 -11.03 -5.85
CA CYS A 144 -13.49 -10.53 -5.98
C CYS A 144 -12.65 -11.42 -6.93
N PRO A 145 -12.22 -10.93 -8.10
CA PRO A 145 -11.48 -11.74 -9.06
C PRO A 145 -9.98 -11.82 -8.77
N PHE A 146 -9.49 -11.04 -7.81
CA PHE A 146 -8.07 -10.91 -7.54
C PHE A 146 -7.65 -11.83 -6.39
N GLN A 147 -6.48 -12.43 -6.54
CA GLN A 147 -5.89 -13.29 -5.53
C GLN A 147 -4.59 -12.67 -5.00
N TRP A 148 -4.30 -12.89 -3.71
CA TRP A 148 -3.06 -12.45 -3.06
C TRP A 148 -2.64 -13.47 -1.99
N THR A 149 -2.85 -14.75 -2.26
CA THR A 149 -2.57 -15.85 -1.32
C THR A 149 -1.07 -16.00 -1.05
N ALA A 150 -0.72 -16.59 0.09
CA ALA A 150 0.68 -16.89 0.41
C ALA A 150 1.33 -17.80 -0.65
N GLN A 151 0.56 -18.74 -1.21
CA GLN A 151 1.01 -19.63 -2.27
C GLN A 151 1.39 -18.87 -3.54
N GLU A 152 0.53 -17.95 -3.99
CA GLU A 152 0.78 -17.13 -5.19
C GLU A 152 1.97 -16.21 -5.00
N ARG A 153 2.07 -15.54 -3.85
CA ARG A 153 3.20 -14.67 -3.50
C ARG A 153 4.53 -15.44 -3.55
N ILE A 154 4.60 -16.64 -2.94
CA ILE A 154 5.79 -17.49 -2.98
C ILE A 154 6.11 -17.92 -4.40
N ALA A 155 5.11 -18.26 -5.21
CA ALA A 155 5.29 -18.63 -6.61
C ALA A 155 5.84 -17.46 -7.44
N GLU A 156 5.31 -16.25 -7.23
CA GLU A 156 5.77 -15.03 -7.89
C GLU A 156 7.22 -14.68 -7.52
N ILE A 157 7.57 -14.71 -6.23
CA ILE A 157 8.94 -14.51 -5.76
C ILE A 157 9.89 -15.54 -6.43
N SER A 158 9.46 -16.80 -6.56
CA SER A 158 10.26 -17.85 -7.18
C SER A 158 10.46 -17.64 -8.69
N ALA A 159 9.43 -17.12 -9.39
CA ALA A 159 9.48 -16.89 -10.83
C ALA A 159 10.35 -15.68 -11.22
N VAL A 160 10.42 -14.66 -10.41
CA VAL A 160 11.14 -13.40 -10.70
C VAL A 160 12.61 -13.46 -10.26
N ASN A 161 13.12 -14.62 -9.78
CA ASN A 161 14.44 -14.69 -9.12
C ASN A 161 14.59 -13.61 -8.05
N ALA A 162 13.72 -13.68 -7.12
CA ALA A 162 13.59 -12.96 -5.85
C ALA A 162 14.65 -11.89 -5.51
N HIS A 163 14.34 -11.01 -4.62
CA HIS A 163 15.24 -10.03 -4.00
C HIS A 163 16.69 -10.56 -3.96
N PRO A 164 17.72 -9.79 -4.33
CA PRO A 164 19.12 -10.26 -4.36
C PRO A 164 19.64 -10.91 -3.07
N GLY A 165 18.83 -11.03 -2.04
CA GLY A 165 19.12 -11.67 -0.75
C GLY A 165 18.29 -12.91 -0.41
N THR A 166 17.21 -13.23 -1.12
CA THR A 166 16.32 -14.33 -0.76
C THR A 166 16.87 -15.67 -1.27
N LYS A 167 17.21 -16.56 -0.35
CA LYS A 167 17.77 -17.87 -0.69
C LYS A 167 16.65 -18.84 -1.10
N PRO A 168 16.87 -19.72 -2.11
CA PRO A 168 15.90 -20.77 -2.47
C PRO A 168 15.47 -21.64 -1.28
N THR A 169 16.37 -21.88 -0.33
CA THR A 169 16.07 -22.59 0.91
C THR A 169 15.09 -21.87 1.82
N GLN A 170 15.12 -20.54 1.86
CA GLN A 170 14.17 -19.71 2.60
C GLN A 170 12.77 -19.78 1.97
N LEU A 171 12.66 -19.72 0.66
CA LEU A 171 11.39 -19.87 -0.04
C LEU A 171 10.78 -21.25 0.17
N ALA A 172 11.60 -22.31 0.14
CA ALA A 172 11.14 -23.67 0.43
C ALA A 172 10.64 -23.81 1.88
N GLN A 173 11.29 -23.15 2.83
CA GLN A 173 10.86 -23.11 4.23
C GLN A 173 9.53 -22.37 4.37
N LEU A 174 9.37 -21.20 3.73
CA LEU A 174 8.11 -20.46 3.71
C LEU A 174 6.99 -21.29 3.09
N ALA A 175 7.24 -21.96 1.95
CA ALA A 175 6.25 -22.79 1.28
C ALA A 175 5.77 -23.97 2.15
N SER A 176 6.68 -24.54 2.96
CA SER A 176 6.34 -25.65 3.87
C SER A 176 5.68 -25.20 5.18
N ALA A 177 5.74 -23.92 5.49
CA ALA A 177 5.26 -23.32 6.74
C ALA A 177 4.01 -22.47 6.57
N ILE A 178 3.36 -22.51 5.38
CA ILE A 178 2.12 -21.75 5.15
C ILE A 178 1.07 -22.21 6.19
N PRO A 179 0.56 -21.29 7.03
CA PRO A 179 -0.46 -21.65 8.02
C PRO A 179 -1.81 -21.90 7.35
N ASP A 180 -2.66 -22.67 8.02
CA ASP A 180 -4.07 -22.76 7.60
C ASP A 180 -4.70 -21.36 7.61
N VAL A 181 -5.58 -21.10 6.64
CA VAL A 181 -6.26 -19.81 6.53
C VAL A 181 -7.21 -19.63 7.72
N ASP A 182 -7.02 -18.54 8.46
CA ASP A 182 -7.91 -18.16 9.54
C ASP A 182 -9.22 -17.56 8.99
N ARG A 183 -9.09 -16.55 8.15
CA ARG A 183 -10.22 -15.90 7.48
C ARG A 183 -9.80 -15.30 6.16
N THR A 184 -10.43 -15.77 5.06
CA THR A 184 -10.28 -15.14 3.75
C THR A 184 -11.02 -13.81 3.73
N VAL A 185 -10.32 -12.75 3.32
CA VAL A 185 -10.84 -11.39 3.17
C VAL A 185 -10.27 -10.75 1.91
N ILE A 186 -10.79 -9.59 1.53
CA ILE A 186 -10.15 -8.72 0.54
C ILE A 186 -9.04 -7.97 1.26
N CYS A 187 -7.79 -8.39 1.06
CA CYS A 187 -6.61 -7.73 1.58
C CYS A 187 -6.21 -6.52 0.74
N HIS A 188 -5.61 -5.53 1.36
CA HIS A 188 -4.96 -4.40 0.71
C HIS A 188 -3.74 -4.84 -0.12
N GLY A 189 -2.99 -5.79 0.42
CA GLY A 189 -1.76 -6.33 -0.16
C GLY A 189 -0.50 -5.52 0.13
N ASP A 190 -0.63 -4.22 0.45
CA ASP A 190 0.42 -3.36 1.00
C ASP A 190 -0.16 -2.40 2.06
N PRO A 191 -0.57 -2.88 3.24
CA PRO A 191 -1.21 -2.09 4.28
C PRO A 191 -0.20 -1.27 5.11
N CYS A 192 0.85 -0.79 4.49
CA CYS A 192 1.79 0.11 5.13
C CYS A 192 1.12 1.42 5.53
N ALA A 193 1.56 2.01 6.66
CA ALA A 193 0.94 3.22 7.20
C ALA A 193 0.79 4.38 6.19
N PRO A 194 1.76 4.63 5.26
CA PRO A 194 1.61 5.66 4.24
C PRO A 194 0.37 5.51 3.35
N ASN A 195 -0.14 4.28 3.17
CA ASN A 195 -1.22 3.93 2.26
C ASN A 195 -2.62 4.11 2.86
N THR A 196 -2.70 4.58 4.12
CA THR A 196 -3.94 5.00 4.78
C THR A 196 -4.03 6.52 4.78
N LEU A 197 -5.10 7.07 4.23
CA LEU A 197 -5.42 8.49 4.32
C LEU A 197 -6.34 8.76 5.50
N ILE A 198 -6.06 9.84 6.22
CA ILE A 198 -6.79 10.28 7.39
C ILE A 198 -7.45 11.63 7.10
N HIS A 199 -8.73 11.73 7.43
CA HIS A 199 -9.49 12.97 7.39
C HIS A 199 -8.98 13.93 8.49
N PRO A 200 -9.05 15.26 8.32
CA PRO A 200 -8.65 16.22 9.37
C PRO A 200 -9.30 16.02 10.74
N SER A 201 -10.43 15.30 10.81
CA SER A 201 -11.07 14.90 12.08
C SER A 201 -10.40 13.72 12.80
N GLY A 202 -9.35 13.12 12.24
CA GLY A 202 -8.67 11.92 12.77
C GLY A 202 -9.31 10.59 12.36
N GLN A 203 -10.36 10.61 11.54
CA GLN A 203 -11.04 9.39 11.09
C GLN A 203 -10.38 8.83 9.83
N PHE A 204 -10.49 7.50 9.64
CA PHE A 204 -10.14 6.87 8.38
C PHE A 204 -10.88 7.53 7.22
N LEU A 205 -10.14 7.92 6.19
CA LEU A 205 -10.70 8.52 4.99
C LEU A 205 -10.73 7.54 3.82
N ALA A 206 -9.58 6.95 3.46
CA ALA A 206 -9.46 6.08 2.30
C ALA A 206 -8.16 5.27 2.33
N HIS A 207 -8.12 4.21 1.53
CA HIS A 207 -6.88 3.54 1.16
C HIS A 207 -6.40 4.00 -0.22
N VAL A 208 -5.09 3.99 -0.41
CA VAL A 208 -4.38 4.26 -1.67
C VAL A 208 -3.35 3.15 -1.93
N ASP A 209 -2.84 3.06 -3.15
CA ASP A 209 -1.80 2.09 -3.52
C ASP A 209 -2.28 0.63 -3.41
N LEU A 210 -3.38 0.33 -4.10
CA LEU A 210 -4.08 -0.95 -4.05
C LEU A 210 -3.66 -1.93 -5.17
N GLY A 211 -2.46 -1.75 -5.73
CA GLY A 211 -1.94 -2.60 -6.81
C GLY A 211 -1.80 -4.09 -6.47
N ARG A 212 -1.86 -4.43 -5.18
CA ARG A 212 -1.78 -5.81 -4.67
C ARG A 212 -3.07 -6.30 -4.00
N LEU A 213 -4.16 -5.53 -4.10
CA LEU A 213 -5.44 -5.93 -3.53
C LEU A 213 -5.87 -7.29 -4.05
N GLY A 214 -6.31 -8.18 -3.16
CA GLY A 214 -6.80 -9.50 -3.53
C GLY A 214 -7.23 -10.35 -2.34
N LEU A 215 -7.80 -11.51 -2.63
CA LEU A 215 -8.23 -12.46 -1.62
C LEU A 215 -7.03 -13.14 -0.96
N ALA A 216 -6.95 -13.02 0.35
CA ALA A 216 -5.94 -13.68 1.17
C ALA A 216 -6.44 -13.90 2.60
N ASP A 217 -5.62 -14.56 3.42
CA ASP A 217 -5.81 -14.57 4.87
C ASP A 217 -5.64 -13.14 5.41
N ARG A 218 -6.56 -12.69 6.28
CA ARG A 218 -6.48 -11.36 6.92
C ARG A 218 -5.13 -11.06 7.58
N TRP A 219 -4.40 -12.10 7.98
CA TRP A 219 -3.07 -11.97 8.59
C TRP A 219 -2.00 -11.50 7.60
N ALA A 220 -2.25 -11.63 6.28
CA ALA A 220 -1.37 -11.07 5.26
C ALA A 220 -1.27 -9.54 5.37
N ASP A 221 -2.38 -8.88 5.68
CA ASP A 221 -2.40 -7.45 5.95
C ASP A 221 -2.04 -7.10 7.40
N LEU A 222 -2.64 -7.80 8.37
CA LEU A 222 -2.48 -7.45 9.78
C LEU A 222 -1.04 -7.53 10.27
N ALA A 223 -0.29 -8.52 9.78
CA ALA A 223 1.12 -8.68 10.11
C ALA A 223 1.96 -7.51 9.59
N VAL A 224 1.72 -7.09 8.34
CA VAL A 224 2.46 -5.99 7.69
C VAL A 224 2.06 -4.65 8.31
N ALA A 225 0.76 -4.41 8.53
CA ALA A 225 0.28 -3.21 9.20
C ALA A 225 0.90 -3.06 10.59
N SER A 226 0.89 -4.12 11.41
CA SER A 226 1.48 -4.09 12.75
C SER A 226 2.99 -3.81 12.73
N MET A 227 3.71 -4.30 11.71
CA MET A 227 5.12 -4.00 11.49
C MET A 227 5.32 -2.53 11.06
N ALA A 228 4.46 -2.01 10.18
CA ALA A 228 4.50 -0.62 9.75
C ALA A 228 4.23 0.37 10.89
N LEU A 229 3.41 -0.01 11.89
CA LEU A 229 3.22 0.80 13.10
C LEU A 229 4.53 0.91 13.90
N GLU A 230 5.27 -0.18 14.05
CA GLU A 230 6.55 -0.18 14.75
C GLU A 230 7.56 0.75 14.07
N TRP A 231 7.58 0.79 12.73
CA TRP A 231 8.48 1.65 11.96
C TRP A 231 8.13 3.13 12.03
N ASN A 232 6.84 3.46 12.04
CA ASN A 232 6.39 4.85 11.89
C ASN A 232 6.08 5.52 13.24
N TYR A 233 5.68 4.75 14.27
CA TYR A 233 5.24 5.29 15.56
C TYR A 233 6.00 4.68 16.75
N GLY A 234 7.00 3.83 16.48
CA GLY A 234 7.82 3.17 17.49
C GLY A 234 7.21 1.88 18.04
N ALA A 235 8.07 0.98 18.52
CA ALA A 235 7.69 -0.30 19.12
C ALA A 235 7.13 -0.08 20.54
N ASN A 236 5.88 0.34 20.65
CA ASN A 236 5.19 0.64 21.90
C ASN A 236 4.06 -0.40 22.14
N ALA A 237 4.04 -0.99 23.32
CA ALA A 237 3.04 -2.00 23.69
C ALA A 237 1.60 -1.44 23.68
N GLU A 238 1.42 -0.17 24.09
CA GLU A 238 0.12 0.50 24.10
C GLU A 238 -0.41 0.71 22.68
N HIS A 239 0.45 1.12 21.74
CA HIS A 239 0.10 1.28 20.33
C HIS A 239 -0.26 -0.07 19.68
N ARG A 240 0.45 -1.13 20.01
CA ARG A 240 0.14 -2.48 19.53
C ARG A 240 -1.22 -2.94 20.06
N ALA A 241 -1.46 -2.81 21.36
CA ALA A 241 -2.74 -3.14 21.96
C ALA A 241 -3.89 -2.33 21.32
N LEU A 242 -3.71 -1.02 21.17
CA LEU A 242 -4.68 -0.14 20.53
C LEU A 242 -5.06 -0.58 19.11
N PHE A 243 -4.08 -1.04 18.31
CA PHE A 243 -4.32 -1.54 16.97
C PHE A 243 -5.18 -2.81 16.99
N TRP A 244 -4.79 -3.81 17.81
CA TRP A 244 -5.49 -5.08 17.89
C TRP A 244 -6.91 -4.91 18.46
N ASP A 245 -7.06 -4.14 19.53
CA ASP A 245 -8.36 -3.82 20.13
C ASP A 245 -9.28 -3.09 19.14
N THR A 246 -8.73 -2.11 18.41
CA THR A 246 -9.49 -1.35 17.42
C THR A 246 -9.89 -2.20 16.22
N TYR A 247 -9.02 -3.06 15.74
CA TYR A 247 -9.35 -4.00 14.66
C TYR A 247 -10.31 -5.09 15.15
N GLY A 248 -10.19 -5.53 16.40
CA GLY A 248 -11.07 -6.51 17.03
C GLY A 248 -10.62 -7.96 16.82
N VAL A 249 -9.32 -8.23 17.01
CA VAL A 249 -8.74 -9.58 16.97
C VAL A 249 -7.61 -9.71 17.99
N GLU A 250 -7.49 -10.88 18.61
CA GLU A 250 -6.31 -11.22 19.40
C GLU A 250 -5.11 -11.50 18.46
N PRO A 251 -3.91 -11.01 18.77
CA PRO A 251 -2.73 -11.23 17.95
C PRO A 251 -2.34 -12.72 17.92
N ASP A 252 -2.11 -13.24 16.72
CA ASP A 252 -1.57 -14.58 16.46
C ASP A 252 -0.09 -14.43 16.06
N GLU A 253 0.80 -14.66 17.02
CA GLU A 253 2.24 -14.42 16.83
C GLU A 253 2.86 -15.36 15.79
N GLU A 254 2.32 -16.55 15.58
CA GLU A 254 2.80 -17.50 14.57
C GLU A 254 2.47 -16.99 13.15
N ARG A 255 1.22 -16.58 12.93
CA ARG A 255 0.77 -15.99 11.65
C ARG A 255 1.45 -14.65 11.39
N ILE A 256 1.56 -13.79 12.39
CA ILE A 256 2.28 -12.51 12.29
C ILE A 256 3.72 -12.75 11.83
N LYS A 257 4.41 -13.69 12.47
CA LYS A 257 5.78 -14.02 12.10
C LYS A 257 5.86 -14.53 10.66
N PHE A 258 5.00 -15.48 10.28
CA PHE A 258 4.99 -16.05 8.94
C PHE A 258 4.80 -14.97 7.86
N TYR A 259 3.77 -14.13 7.99
CA TYR A 259 3.47 -13.11 6.98
C TYR A 259 4.48 -11.96 6.95
N ARG A 260 5.13 -11.63 8.07
CA ARG A 260 6.28 -10.72 8.10
C ARG A 260 7.51 -11.32 7.40
N ASP A 261 7.78 -12.60 7.60
CA ASP A 261 8.88 -13.29 6.91
C ASP A 261 8.63 -13.39 5.40
N LEU A 262 7.39 -13.65 5.00
CA LEU A 262 6.97 -13.65 3.58
C LEU A 262 7.14 -12.27 2.96
N TRP A 263 6.68 -11.20 3.61
CA TRP A 263 6.85 -9.82 3.17
C TRP A 263 8.33 -9.44 2.99
N ASN A 264 9.18 -9.85 3.91
CA ASN A 264 10.62 -9.57 3.83
C ASN A 264 11.33 -10.37 2.73
N ALA A 265 10.69 -11.36 2.13
CA ALA A 265 11.22 -12.16 1.04
C ALA A 265 10.87 -11.60 -0.36
N GLU A 266 9.91 -10.68 -0.47
CA GLU A 266 9.49 -9.99 -1.71
C GLU A 266 10.47 -8.88 -2.10
#